data_2ad1ef4f56271edbadd165b9c4928c04
#
_entry.id   2ad1ef4f56271edbadd165b9c4928c04
#
_cell.length_a   1.000
_cell.length_b   1.000
_cell.length_c   1.000
_cell.angle_alpha   90.00
_cell.angle_beta   90.00
_cell.angle_gamma   90.00
#
_symmetry.space_group_name_H-M   'P 1'
#
loop_
_entity.id
_entity.type
_entity.pdbx_description
1 polymer ?
#
loop_
_entity_poly.entity_id
_entity_poly.type
_entity_poly.pdbx_seq_one_letter_code
_entity_poly.pdbx_strand_id
1 'polypeptide(L)'
;MKNCVVFNDLSGYGNCSLMAAIPVLTVMGVRVHPVPTAVLTRQTGYDRYSMEDLTGFMPQFTADWQEVQPDGIITGFLSNPAQGDCIADFLAVHRTADTLLVVDPVMADDGSLYDGFDEARCNAVRR
;
A
#
# COMPACT_ATOMS: atom_id res chain seq x y z
N MET A 1 10.87 -19.69 0.20
CA MET A 1 10.94 -18.29 -0.30
C MET A 1 10.02 -17.47 0.59
N LYS A 2 10.50 -16.35 1.08
CA LYS A 2 9.69 -15.44 1.92
C LYS A 2 8.62 -14.75 1.07
N ASN A 3 7.44 -14.54 1.65
CA ASN A 3 6.29 -13.88 1.01
C ASN A 3 6.05 -12.52 1.67
N CYS A 4 5.85 -11.49 0.87
CA CYS A 4 5.56 -10.15 1.36
C CYS A 4 4.31 -9.59 0.68
N VAL A 5 3.37 -9.11 1.45
CA VAL A 5 2.21 -8.35 0.96
C VAL A 5 2.55 -6.86 1.00
N VAL A 6 2.29 -6.15 -0.09
CA VAL A 6 2.61 -4.73 -0.21
C VAL A 6 1.36 -3.94 -0.59
N PHE A 7 0.88 -3.11 0.34
CA PHE A 7 -0.19 -2.14 0.12
C PHE A 7 0.42 -0.83 -0.36
N ASN A 8 0.21 -0.48 -1.61
CA ASN A 8 0.70 0.78 -2.17
C ASN A 8 -0.03 1.10 -3.48
N ASP A 9 0.13 2.30 -4.03
CA ASP A 9 -0.41 2.64 -5.33
C ASP A 9 0.38 1.99 -6.48
N LEU A 10 -0.30 1.82 -7.61
CA LEU A 10 0.30 1.44 -8.87
C LEU A 10 0.29 2.64 -9.82
N SER A 11 1.43 3.25 -10.05
CA SER A 11 1.59 4.36 -10.99
C SER A 11 2.07 3.87 -12.34
N GLY A 12 1.38 4.28 -13.42
CA GLY A 12 1.71 3.86 -14.78
C GLY A 12 3.02 4.48 -15.28
N TYR A 13 3.20 5.79 -15.08
CA TYR A 13 4.42 6.50 -15.44
C TYR A 13 5.09 7.07 -14.19
N GLY A 14 6.33 6.64 -13.97
CA GLY A 14 7.12 6.91 -12.77
C GLY A 14 7.49 5.60 -12.07
N ASN A 15 8.72 5.53 -11.56
CA ASN A 15 9.23 4.34 -10.86
C ASN A 15 9.10 4.51 -9.35
N CYS A 16 7.87 4.49 -8.86
CA CYS A 16 7.57 4.64 -7.44
C CYS A 16 6.60 3.56 -6.95
N SER A 17 6.38 3.52 -5.66
CA SER A 17 5.37 2.69 -5.00
C SER A 17 5.47 1.20 -5.39
N LEU A 18 4.43 0.55 -5.88
CA LEU A 18 4.47 -0.86 -6.30
C LEU A 18 5.48 -1.11 -7.42
N MET A 19 5.64 -0.16 -8.36
CA MET A 19 6.61 -0.30 -9.46
C MET A 19 8.07 -0.29 -8.99
N ALA A 20 8.35 0.27 -7.83
CA ALA A 20 9.66 0.19 -7.18
C ALA A 20 9.77 -1.02 -6.24
N ALA A 21 8.74 -1.25 -5.41
CA ALA A 21 8.77 -2.31 -4.39
C ALA A 21 8.86 -3.71 -5.01
N ILE A 22 8.09 -3.98 -6.07
CA ILE A 22 8.04 -5.31 -6.71
C ILE A 22 9.42 -5.75 -7.22
N PRO A 23 10.12 -4.99 -8.09
CA PRO A 23 11.40 -5.44 -8.60
C PRO A 23 12.48 -5.53 -7.52
N VAL A 24 12.52 -4.57 -6.58
CA VAL A 24 13.51 -4.55 -5.50
C VAL A 24 13.37 -5.79 -4.61
N LEU A 25 12.18 -6.06 -4.10
CA LEU A 25 11.94 -7.22 -3.23
C LEU A 25 12.14 -8.54 -3.99
N THR A 26 11.76 -8.58 -5.27
CA THR A 26 11.95 -9.79 -6.10
C THR A 26 13.43 -10.12 -6.28
N VAL A 27 14.27 -9.12 -6.56
CA VAL A 27 15.73 -9.32 -6.67
C VAL A 27 16.33 -9.75 -5.33
N MET A 28 15.76 -9.34 -4.20
CA MET A 28 16.14 -9.79 -2.88
C MET A 28 15.67 -11.22 -2.54
N GLY A 29 15.00 -11.90 -3.46
CA GLY A 29 14.50 -13.27 -3.26
C GLY A 29 13.18 -13.35 -2.49
N VAL A 30 12.42 -12.26 -2.42
CA VAL A 30 11.12 -12.19 -1.77
C VAL A 30 10.01 -12.29 -2.84
N ARG A 31 9.02 -13.14 -2.61
CA ARG A 31 7.81 -13.17 -3.44
C ARG A 31 6.88 -12.05 -3.00
N VAL A 32 6.54 -11.18 -3.94
CA VAL A 32 5.68 -10.01 -3.66
C VAL A 32 4.24 -10.29 -4.07
N HIS A 33 3.32 -10.01 -3.16
CA HIS A 33 1.88 -10.03 -3.38
C HIS A 33 1.35 -8.60 -3.29
N PRO A 34 1.14 -7.91 -4.41
CA PRO A 34 0.72 -6.51 -4.38
C PRO A 34 -0.77 -6.38 -4.07
N VAL A 35 -1.13 -5.42 -3.22
CA VAL A 35 -2.49 -4.95 -2.98
C VAL A 35 -2.54 -3.47 -3.38
N PRO A 36 -2.98 -3.15 -4.60
CA PRO A 36 -3.04 -1.76 -5.04
C PRO A 36 -4.11 -0.99 -4.27
N THR A 37 -3.71 0.14 -3.67
CA THR A 37 -4.60 1.08 -3.00
C THR A 37 -5.26 2.04 -3.98
N ALA A 38 -4.56 2.34 -5.06
CA ALA A 38 -5.02 3.15 -6.18
C ALA A 38 -4.25 2.81 -7.44
N VAL A 39 -4.81 3.12 -8.60
CA VAL A 39 -4.10 3.10 -9.87
C VAL A 39 -4.00 4.53 -10.37
N LEU A 40 -2.79 4.97 -10.72
CA LEU A 40 -2.53 6.29 -11.26
C LEU A 40 -1.99 6.19 -12.68
N THR A 41 -2.38 7.12 -13.54
CA THR A 41 -1.78 7.22 -14.88
C THR A 41 -0.32 7.66 -14.82
N ARG A 42 0.02 8.50 -13.82
CA ARG A 42 1.38 8.95 -13.48
C ARG A 42 1.49 9.10 -11.97
N GLN A 43 2.71 9.09 -11.45
CA GLN A 43 2.94 9.45 -10.04
C GLN A 43 2.53 10.90 -9.77
N THR A 44 2.16 11.21 -8.53
CA THR A 44 1.61 12.52 -8.12
C THR A 44 2.59 13.69 -8.24
N GLY A 45 3.87 13.45 -8.48
CA GLY A 45 4.88 14.49 -8.73
C GLY A 45 4.80 15.15 -10.11
N TYR A 46 3.95 14.66 -11.01
CA TYR A 46 3.73 15.26 -12.32
C TYR A 46 2.54 16.23 -12.30
N ASP A 47 2.58 17.26 -13.15
CA ASP A 47 1.53 18.29 -13.23
C ASP A 47 0.14 17.75 -13.58
N ARG A 48 0.07 16.60 -14.26
CA ARG A 48 -1.18 15.95 -14.64
C ARG A 48 -1.11 14.45 -14.42
N TYR A 49 -2.06 13.95 -13.67
CA TYR A 49 -2.32 12.52 -13.49
C TYR A 49 -3.82 12.31 -13.25
N SER A 50 -4.27 11.09 -13.50
CA SER A 50 -5.60 10.62 -13.10
C SER A 50 -5.43 9.49 -12.11
N MET A 51 -6.33 9.37 -11.16
CA MET A 51 -6.28 8.34 -10.11
C MET A 51 -7.64 7.66 -9.99
N GLU A 52 -7.60 6.33 -9.95
CA GLU A 52 -8.72 5.49 -9.57
C GLU A 52 -8.48 4.95 -8.16
N ASP A 53 -9.37 5.26 -7.25
CA ASP A 53 -9.37 4.79 -5.86
C ASP A 53 -9.88 3.34 -5.79
N LEU A 54 -9.15 2.45 -5.15
CA LEU A 54 -9.52 1.03 -5.05
C LEU A 54 -10.08 0.62 -3.67
N THR A 55 -10.49 1.57 -2.85
CA THR A 55 -11.01 1.31 -1.50
C THR A 55 -12.14 0.28 -1.52
N GLY A 56 -13.08 0.40 -2.45
CA GLY A 56 -14.20 -0.54 -2.57
C GLY A 56 -13.81 -1.95 -3.00
N PHE A 57 -12.65 -2.13 -3.61
CA PHE A 57 -12.13 -3.42 -4.06
C PHE A 57 -11.20 -4.10 -3.04
N MET A 58 -10.53 -3.33 -2.19
CA MET A 58 -9.55 -3.86 -1.23
C MET A 58 -10.06 -4.99 -0.33
N PRO A 59 -11.32 -4.98 0.17
CA PRO A 59 -11.82 -6.08 0.99
C PRO A 59 -11.82 -7.45 0.30
N GLN A 60 -11.83 -7.49 -1.03
CA GLN A 60 -11.79 -8.74 -1.79
C GLN A 60 -10.47 -9.48 -1.59
N PHE A 61 -9.36 -8.78 -1.40
CA PHE A 61 -8.06 -9.42 -1.11
C PHE A 61 -8.11 -10.22 0.19
N THR A 62 -8.72 -9.67 1.26
CA THR A 62 -8.91 -10.42 2.51
C THR A 62 -9.83 -11.62 2.30
N ALA A 63 -10.91 -11.47 1.54
CA ALA A 63 -11.88 -12.52 1.29
C ALA A 63 -11.28 -13.68 0.46
N ASP A 64 -10.51 -13.34 -0.57
CA ASP A 64 -9.98 -14.33 -1.53
C ASP A 64 -8.66 -14.97 -1.07
N TRP A 65 -7.94 -14.37 -0.12
CA TRP A 65 -6.63 -14.82 0.34
C TRP A 65 -6.65 -15.46 1.73
N GLN A 66 -7.74 -16.10 2.14
CA GLN A 66 -7.92 -16.63 3.51
C GLN A 66 -6.78 -17.53 3.99
N GLU A 67 -6.13 -18.28 3.09
CA GLU A 67 -5.00 -19.16 3.41
C GLU A 67 -3.64 -18.47 3.37
N VAL A 68 -3.56 -17.21 2.94
CA VAL A 68 -2.30 -16.50 2.79
C VAL A 68 -1.77 -16.07 4.16
N GLN A 69 -0.56 -16.53 4.49
CA GLN A 69 0.18 -16.12 5.69
C GLN A 69 1.50 -15.48 5.26
N PRO A 70 1.56 -14.14 5.19
CA PRO A 70 2.77 -13.45 4.76
C PRO A 70 3.85 -13.45 5.85
N ASP A 71 5.11 -13.57 5.42
CA ASP A 71 6.28 -13.34 6.29
C ASP A 71 6.48 -11.84 6.57
N GLY A 72 6.05 -10.99 5.64
CA GLY A 72 6.11 -9.55 5.77
C GLY A 72 4.91 -8.84 5.18
N ILE A 73 4.57 -7.70 5.75
CA ILE A 73 3.54 -6.79 5.25
C ILE A 73 4.14 -5.38 5.23
N ILE A 74 4.02 -4.70 4.10
CA ILE A 74 4.47 -3.32 3.92
C ILE A 74 3.26 -2.48 3.55
N THR A 75 3.08 -1.35 4.21
CA THR A 75 2.06 -0.36 3.85
C THR A 75 2.73 0.91 3.34
N GLY A 76 2.13 1.55 2.35
CA GLY A 76 2.60 2.79 1.75
C GLY A 76 1.46 3.78 1.54
N PHE A 77 1.32 4.27 0.32
CA PHE A 77 0.33 5.29 -0.01
C PHE A 77 -1.12 4.81 0.17
N LEU A 78 -1.92 5.65 0.85
CA LEU A 78 -3.36 5.49 1.00
C LEU A 78 -4.08 6.62 0.27
N SER A 79 -4.96 6.29 -0.67
CA SER A 79 -5.76 7.27 -1.41
C SER A 79 -6.99 7.74 -0.63
N ASN A 80 -7.42 6.97 0.37
CA ASN A 80 -8.63 7.23 1.15
C ASN A 80 -8.42 6.79 2.62
N PRO A 81 -8.89 7.57 3.61
CA PRO A 81 -8.79 7.20 5.03
C PRO A 81 -9.38 5.83 5.37
N ALA A 82 -10.46 5.40 4.69
CA ALA A 82 -11.09 4.09 4.91
C ALA A 82 -10.16 2.91 4.56
N GLN A 83 -9.10 3.13 3.78
CA GLN A 83 -8.11 2.09 3.47
C GLN A 83 -7.32 1.65 4.71
N GLY A 84 -7.17 2.54 5.70
CA GLY A 84 -6.58 2.18 6.99
C GLY A 84 -7.38 1.08 7.69
N ASP A 85 -8.71 1.16 7.66
CA ASP A 85 -9.60 0.14 8.24
C ASP A 85 -9.51 -1.18 7.44
N CYS A 86 -9.49 -1.11 6.10
CA CYS A 86 -9.28 -2.30 5.25
C CYS A 86 -7.95 -3.01 5.55
N ILE A 87 -6.88 -2.24 5.79
CA ILE A 87 -5.58 -2.80 6.16
C ILE A 87 -5.64 -3.41 7.55
N ALA A 88 -6.28 -2.76 8.51
CA ALA A 88 -6.46 -3.29 9.86
C ALA A 88 -7.22 -4.63 9.84
N ASP A 89 -8.28 -4.74 9.06
CA ASP A 89 -9.03 -5.98 8.86
C ASP A 89 -8.15 -7.07 8.24
N PHE A 90 -7.36 -6.72 7.23
CA PHE A 90 -6.40 -7.64 6.63
C PHE A 90 -5.36 -8.13 7.65
N LEU A 91 -4.79 -7.22 8.45
CA LEU A 91 -3.84 -7.56 9.50
C LEU A 91 -4.44 -8.50 10.55
N ALA A 92 -5.70 -8.27 10.94
CA ALA A 92 -6.40 -9.11 11.92
C ALA A 92 -6.54 -10.56 11.46
N VAL A 93 -6.66 -10.80 10.15
CA VAL A 93 -6.80 -12.15 9.57
C VAL A 93 -5.45 -12.79 9.27
N HIS A 94 -4.49 -12.03 8.72
CA HIS A 94 -3.31 -12.60 8.06
C HIS A 94 -2.00 -12.42 8.85
N ARG A 95 -1.95 -11.48 9.81
CA ARG A 95 -0.74 -11.22 10.59
C ARG A 95 -0.59 -12.23 11.72
N THR A 96 0.61 -12.78 11.85
CA THR A 96 1.04 -13.61 12.99
C THR A 96 2.11 -12.89 13.81
N ALA A 97 2.52 -13.49 14.93
CA ALA A 97 3.62 -12.96 15.75
C ALA A 97 4.95 -12.89 14.98
N ASP A 98 5.13 -13.76 13.98
CA ASP A 98 6.35 -13.83 13.16
C ASP A 98 6.29 -12.96 11.92
N THR A 99 5.15 -12.34 11.62
CA THR A 99 4.99 -11.45 10.46
C THR A 99 5.64 -10.09 10.72
N LEU A 100 6.64 -9.72 9.93
CA LEU A 100 7.23 -8.39 9.95
C LEU A 100 6.26 -7.36 9.37
N LEU A 101 5.90 -6.35 10.13
CA LEU A 101 5.11 -5.21 9.65
C LEU A 101 6.00 -3.98 9.48
N VAL A 102 6.02 -3.44 8.27
CA VAL A 102 6.70 -2.18 7.93
C VAL A 102 5.66 -1.16 7.49
N VAL A 103 5.55 -0.06 8.21
CA VAL A 103 4.63 1.03 7.89
C VAL A 103 5.44 2.20 7.37
N ASP A 104 5.23 2.53 6.09
CA ASP A 104 5.72 3.76 5.48
C ASP A 104 4.60 4.81 5.52
N PRO A 105 4.70 5.83 6.40
CA PRO A 105 3.65 6.82 6.56
C PRO A 105 3.71 7.86 5.44
N VAL A 106 3.40 7.46 4.21
CA VAL A 106 3.43 8.31 3.02
C VAL A 106 2.40 9.43 3.12
N MET A 107 2.81 10.63 3.54
CA MET A 107 1.94 11.78 3.69
C MET A 107 2.59 13.12 3.33
N ALA A 108 3.91 13.21 3.37
CA ALA A 108 4.62 14.47 3.15
C ALA A 108 6.03 14.23 2.62
N ASP A 109 6.57 15.21 1.95
CA ASP A 109 7.95 15.25 1.52
C ASP A 109 8.49 16.68 1.65
N ASP A 110 9.75 16.81 2.01
CA ASP A 110 10.45 18.11 2.17
C ASP A 110 9.64 19.15 2.98
N GLY A 111 8.98 18.69 4.05
CA GLY A 111 8.21 19.54 4.97
C GLY A 111 6.82 19.93 4.48
N SER A 112 6.37 19.43 3.33
CA SER A 112 5.06 19.74 2.75
C SER A 112 4.22 18.47 2.59
N LEU A 113 2.92 18.55 2.92
CA LEU A 113 1.99 17.45 2.66
C LEU A 113 1.82 17.25 1.15
N TYR A 114 1.69 15.97 0.73
CA TYR A 114 1.28 15.66 -0.63
C TYR A 114 -0.11 16.21 -0.94
N ASP A 115 -0.38 16.52 -2.21
CA ASP A 115 -1.68 16.98 -2.66
C ASP A 115 -2.80 16.00 -2.26
N GLY A 116 -3.90 16.56 -1.75
CA GLY A 116 -5.04 15.79 -1.29
C GLY A 116 -4.87 15.11 0.07
N PHE A 117 -3.73 15.26 0.75
CA PHE A 117 -3.59 14.83 2.14
C PHE A 117 -4.22 15.86 3.08
N ASP A 118 -5.06 15.36 3.97
CA ASP A 118 -5.72 16.10 5.03
C ASP A 118 -5.49 15.41 6.38
N GLU A 119 -6.04 15.99 7.43
CA GLU A 119 -5.91 15.46 8.78
C GLU A 119 -6.51 14.03 8.91
N ALA A 120 -7.60 13.74 8.20
CA ALA A 120 -8.24 12.43 8.24
C ALA A 120 -7.33 11.34 7.67
N ARG A 121 -6.64 11.60 6.55
CA ARG A 121 -5.65 10.69 5.96
C ARG A 121 -4.42 10.52 6.85
N CYS A 122 -3.91 11.61 7.42
CA CYS A 122 -2.79 11.54 8.37
C CYS A 122 -3.15 10.67 9.58
N ASN A 123 -4.36 10.79 10.10
CA ASN A 123 -4.83 9.99 11.22
C ASN A 123 -5.03 8.50 10.84
N ALA A 124 -5.46 8.20 9.62
CA ALA A 124 -5.57 6.83 9.13
C ALA A 124 -4.20 6.13 9.08
N VAL A 125 -3.15 6.84 8.67
CA VAL A 125 -1.78 6.31 8.64
C VAL A 125 -1.19 6.08 10.04
N ARG A 126 -1.66 6.83 11.05
CA ARG A 126 -1.17 6.71 12.43
C ARG A 126 -1.78 5.56 13.22
N ARG A 127 -2.88 4.99 12.77
CA ARG A 127 -3.56 3.86 13.44
C ARG A 127 -2.88 2.53 13.21
#